data_e9e57b203856077a9b832032649dc02a
#
_entry.id   e9e57b203856077a9b832032649dc02a
#
_cell.length_a   1.000
_cell.length_b   1.000
_cell.length_c   1.000
_cell.angle_alpha   90.00
_cell.angle_beta   90.00
_cell.angle_gamma   90.00
#
_symmetry.space_group_name_H-M   'P 1'
#
loop_
_entity.id
_entity.type
_entity.pdbx_description
1 polymer ?
#
loop_
_entity_poly.entity_id
_entity_poly.type
_entity_poly.pdbx_seq_one_letter_code
_entity_poly.pdbx_strand_id
1 'polypeptide(L)'
;MDLAISLYFTRAELILSLSGLALLLLAAWRSDSGRLVSLLSVAALIGASAWTANLMANSAFEFGGDAFAGLYRMDALGNLAKLLIYFAAIISIIIAPRYLKKMGGMRAEYPILILFAVIGMSIMVSANDLITLYIGLELNSLAAYVLASFVRSDERSAEAGLKYFVLGALASGILLYGMSLLYGFTGSTNFDLIGKALAGDIGLGSLFGIVFVLSGMAFKISAAPFHMWTPDVYEGAPTPVTAFFASAPKVAATILVVRLAITAFGEQAAAWQQIIIVVALMSIIIGAVGAIGQQNLKRLLAYSSINNIGFLLIGLAAGSAQGVAAMLVYLIIYVAMTLGGFICLMQLRGRGGEYREGLSDIAGLSKTRPLLALAMAVFMFSLAGIPPLFGFWGKLVVFQAAVAAGLLPLAVIGIAASVIGAFYYLKIVKLMYFDEASDALVADDDKTLAITGGALALAVSPLGYLAIPALTAITTRAAGALAF
;
A
#
# COMPACT_ATOMS: atom_id res chain seq x y z
N MET A 1 -20.87 -20.70 -16.23
CA MET A 1 -20.93 -19.21 -16.16
C MET A 1 -20.58 -18.65 -17.53
N ASP A 2 -21.33 -17.69 -18.02
CA ASP A 2 -21.16 -17.12 -19.36
C ASP A 2 -19.82 -16.35 -19.44
N LEU A 3 -19.02 -16.61 -20.48
CA LEU A 3 -17.76 -15.92 -20.74
C LEU A 3 -17.99 -14.40 -20.84
N ALA A 4 -19.14 -13.97 -21.36
CA ALA A 4 -19.49 -12.56 -21.48
C ALA A 4 -19.59 -11.88 -20.11
N ILE A 5 -20.14 -12.54 -19.09
CA ILE A 5 -20.20 -12.02 -17.71
C ILE A 5 -18.80 -11.93 -17.11
N SER A 6 -17.97 -12.95 -17.31
CA SER A 6 -16.59 -12.95 -16.84
C SER A 6 -15.78 -11.81 -17.44
N LEU A 7 -15.91 -11.58 -18.75
CA LEU A 7 -15.27 -10.45 -19.43
C LEU A 7 -15.86 -9.10 -19.00
N TYR A 8 -17.14 -9.05 -18.64
CA TYR A 8 -17.76 -7.83 -18.13
C TYR A 8 -17.18 -7.42 -16.78
N PHE A 9 -16.97 -8.35 -15.85
CA PHE A 9 -16.39 -8.07 -14.53
C PHE A 9 -14.92 -7.68 -14.61
N THR A 10 -14.16 -8.20 -15.57
CA THR A 10 -12.72 -7.96 -15.74
C THR A 10 -12.38 -6.87 -16.75
N ARG A 11 -13.33 -6.05 -17.18
CA ARG A 11 -13.05 -4.98 -18.16
C ARG A 11 -12.00 -3.98 -17.70
N ALA A 12 -11.92 -3.67 -16.42
CA ALA A 12 -10.89 -2.78 -15.90
C ALA A 12 -9.49 -3.35 -16.17
N GLU A 13 -9.27 -4.63 -15.86
CA GLU A 13 -8.03 -5.36 -16.13
C GLU A 13 -7.75 -5.48 -17.63
N LEU A 14 -8.77 -5.69 -18.46
CA LEU A 14 -8.63 -5.72 -19.91
C LEU A 14 -8.23 -4.36 -20.47
N ILE A 15 -8.84 -3.25 -20.02
CA ILE A 15 -8.46 -1.89 -20.41
C ILE A 15 -6.98 -1.66 -20.11
N LEU A 16 -6.53 -1.99 -18.88
CA LEU A 16 -5.15 -1.80 -18.46
C LEU A 16 -4.18 -2.70 -19.24
N SER A 17 -4.53 -3.96 -19.47
CA SER A 17 -3.69 -4.94 -20.18
C SER A 17 -3.50 -4.55 -21.66
N LEU A 18 -4.59 -4.26 -22.35
CA LEU A 18 -4.54 -3.85 -23.77
C LEU A 18 -3.82 -2.51 -23.93
N SER A 19 -4.07 -1.56 -23.01
CA SER A 19 -3.34 -0.28 -23.00
C SER A 19 -1.85 -0.48 -22.73
N GLY A 20 -1.48 -1.31 -21.74
CA GLY A 20 -0.08 -1.60 -21.41
C GLY A 20 0.68 -2.21 -22.59
N LEU A 21 0.09 -3.19 -23.29
CA LEU A 21 0.68 -3.80 -24.49
C LEU A 21 0.80 -2.80 -25.65
N ALA A 22 -0.24 -2.01 -25.91
CA ALA A 22 -0.21 -0.99 -26.95
C ALA A 22 0.85 0.09 -26.67
N LEU A 23 0.97 0.52 -25.41
CA LEU A 23 1.96 1.51 -25.01
C LEU A 23 3.39 0.96 -25.06
N LEU A 24 3.58 -0.33 -24.82
CA LEU A 24 4.87 -0.99 -24.97
C LEU A 24 5.32 -0.99 -26.44
N LEU A 25 4.42 -1.28 -27.38
CA LEU A 25 4.69 -1.18 -28.81
C LEU A 25 4.98 0.27 -29.22
N LEU A 26 4.20 1.23 -28.73
CA LEU A 26 4.42 2.65 -28.99
C LEU A 26 5.81 3.11 -28.49
N ALA A 27 6.20 2.66 -27.30
CA ALA A 27 7.51 2.99 -26.72
C ALA A 27 8.67 2.39 -27.52
N ALA A 28 8.49 1.19 -28.08
CA ALA A 28 9.49 0.55 -28.93
C ALA A 28 9.70 1.27 -30.27
N TRP A 29 8.63 1.86 -30.85
CA TRP A 29 8.72 2.55 -32.12
C TRP A 29 9.13 4.03 -32.03
N ARG A 30 8.89 4.69 -30.89
CA ARG A 30 9.12 6.12 -30.72
C ARG A 30 10.06 6.40 -29.55
N SER A 31 11.27 6.82 -29.84
CA SER A 31 12.34 7.04 -28.86
C SER A 31 12.05 8.14 -27.82
N ASP A 32 11.25 9.16 -28.12
CA ASP A 32 10.85 10.23 -27.17
C ASP A 32 9.34 10.16 -26.88
N SER A 33 8.90 9.03 -26.35
CA SER A 33 7.49 8.77 -26.05
C SER A 33 7.11 8.93 -24.58
N GLY A 34 8.07 9.18 -23.68
CA GLY A 34 7.87 9.13 -22.23
C GLY A 34 6.70 9.97 -21.71
N ARG A 35 6.51 11.21 -22.20
CA ARG A 35 5.38 12.06 -21.82
C ARG A 35 4.05 11.53 -22.36
N LEU A 36 4.01 11.12 -23.62
CA LEU A 36 2.81 10.60 -24.27
C LEU A 36 2.36 9.30 -23.56
N VAL A 37 3.31 8.39 -23.32
CA VAL A 37 3.04 7.13 -22.61
C VAL A 37 2.52 7.40 -21.19
N SER A 38 3.09 8.37 -20.48
CA SER A 38 2.59 8.76 -19.13
C SER A 38 1.15 9.25 -19.18
N LEU A 39 0.82 10.14 -20.14
CA LEU A 39 -0.54 10.67 -20.30
C LEU A 39 -1.55 9.58 -20.64
N LEU A 40 -1.20 8.69 -21.59
CA LEU A 40 -2.06 7.58 -22.00
C LEU A 40 -2.22 6.54 -20.89
N SER A 41 -1.17 6.29 -20.10
CA SER A 41 -1.25 5.42 -18.92
C SER A 41 -2.20 5.97 -17.86
N VAL A 42 -2.14 7.29 -17.60
CA VAL A 42 -3.09 7.96 -16.69
C VAL A 42 -4.51 7.88 -17.24
N ALA A 43 -4.70 8.11 -18.56
CA ALA A 43 -6.02 7.97 -19.18
C ALA A 43 -6.58 6.54 -19.08
N ALA A 44 -5.75 5.51 -19.26
CA ALA A 44 -6.13 4.11 -19.08
C ALA A 44 -6.56 3.82 -17.64
N LEU A 45 -5.80 4.32 -16.64
CA LEU A 45 -6.14 4.19 -15.21
C LEU A 45 -7.45 4.91 -14.86
N ILE A 46 -7.70 6.09 -15.44
CA ILE A 46 -8.97 6.81 -15.26
C ILE A 46 -10.12 6.01 -15.89
N GLY A 47 -9.93 5.45 -17.08
CA GLY A 47 -10.92 4.59 -17.74
C GLY A 47 -11.25 3.34 -16.91
N ALA A 48 -10.22 2.68 -16.38
CA ALA A 48 -10.39 1.54 -15.47
C ALA A 48 -11.09 1.94 -14.16
N SER A 49 -10.75 3.11 -13.60
CA SER A 49 -11.41 3.65 -12.40
C SER A 49 -12.89 3.94 -12.65
N ALA A 50 -13.22 4.56 -13.78
CA ALA A 50 -14.61 4.86 -14.16
C ALA A 50 -15.43 3.58 -14.32
N TRP A 51 -14.86 2.55 -14.94
CA TRP A 51 -15.52 1.25 -15.07
C TRP A 51 -15.74 0.59 -13.71
N THR A 52 -14.72 0.56 -12.84
CA THR A 52 -14.82 -0.01 -11.50
C THR A 52 -15.83 0.74 -10.63
N ALA A 53 -15.88 2.06 -10.71
CA ALA A 53 -16.86 2.88 -10.02
C ALA A 53 -18.30 2.60 -10.53
N ASN A 54 -18.47 2.40 -11.84
CA ASN A 54 -19.76 2.01 -12.42
C ASN A 54 -20.23 0.64 -11.90
N LEU A 55 -19.31 -0.34 -11.76
CA LEU A 55 -19.65 -1.64 -11.15
C LEU A 55 -20.11 -1.50 -9.69
N MET A 56 -19.44 -0.62 -8.92
CA MET A 56 -19.85 -0.36 -7.52
C MET A 56 -21.20 0.34 -7.40
N ALA A 57 -21.53 1.19 -8.36
CA ALA A 57 -22.80 1.95 -8.36
C ALA A 57 -23.99 1.12 -8.85
N ASN A 58 -23.75 0.02 -9.59
CA ASN A 58 -24.81 -0.78 -10.18
C ASN A 58 -25.41 -1.75 -9.13
N SER A 59 -26.66 -1.53 -8.77
CA SER A 59 -27.41 -2.37 -7.81
C SER A 59 -27.56 -3.82 -8.25
N ALA A 60 -27.52 -4.12 -9.54
CA ALA A 60 -27.58 -5.50 -10.04
C ALA A 60 -26.38 -6.35 -9.59
N PHE A 61 -25.28 -5.72 -9.17
CA PHE A 61 -24.07 -6.38 -8.68
C PHE A 61 -23.75 -6.05 -7.22
N GLU A 62 -24.78 -5.69 -6.45
CA GLU A 62 -24.62 -5.29 -5.04
C GLU A 62 -23.97 -6.39 -4.19
N PHE A 63 -24.32 -7.65 -4.46
CA PHE A 63 -23.79 -8.82 -3.75
C PHE A 63 -22.52 -9.41 -4.38
N GLY A 64 -22.00 -8.77 -5.44
CA GLY A 64 -20.84 -9.28 -6.16
C GLY A 64 -21.16 -10.42 -7.11
N GLY A 65 -20.11 -11.08 -7.62
CA GLY A 65 -20.23 -12.24 -8.51
C GLY A 65 -18.87 -12.87 -8.80
N ASP A 66 -18.89 -14.16 -9.04
CA ASP A 66 -17.70 -14.91 -9.44
C ASP A 66 -17.55 -14.93 -10.95
N ALA A 67 -16.30 -14.98 -11.42
CA ALA A 67 -15.92 -15.09 -12.83
C ALA A 67 -14.91 -16.22 -13.01
N PHE A 68 -14.79 -16.71 -14.26
CA PHE A 68 -13.85 -17.77 -14.60
C PHE A 68 -13.94 -18.99 -13.68
N ALA A 69 -15.14 -19.53 -13.53
CA ALA A 69 -15.40 -20.70 -12.67
C ALA A 69 -14.99 -20.52 -11.20
N GLY A 70 -15.11 -19.31 -10.67
CA GLY A 70 -14.80 -19.01 -9.26
C GLY A 70 -13.34 -18.67 -8.98
N LEU A 71 -12.51 -18.49 -9.99
CA LEU A 71 -11.12 -18.07 -9.84
C LEU A 71 -10.99 -16.57 -9.48
N TYR A 72 -11.97 -15.77 -9.89
CA TYR A 72 -12.02 -14.32 -9.71
C TYR A 72 -13.34 -13.89 -9.10
N ARG A 73 -13.29 -13.07 -8.05
CA ARG A 73 -14.46 -12.53 -7.35
C ARG A 73 -14.54 -11.01 -7.54
N MET A 74 -15.63 -10.57 -8.14
CA MET A 74 -16.00 -9.16 -8.21
C MET A 74 -16.90 -8.84 -7.02
N ASP A 75 -16.45 -7.98 -6.13
CA ASP A 75 -17.18 -7.53 -4.95
C ASP A 75 -16.83 -6.09 -4.54
N ALA A 76 -17.53 -5.56 -3.53
CA ALA A 76 -17.31 -4.20 -3.04
C ALA A 76 -15.91 -4.00 -2.44
N LEU A 77 -15.33 -5.02 -1.79
CA LEU A 77 -14.00 -4.98 -1.21
C LEU A 77 -12.92 -4.85 -2.30
N GLY A 78 -12.95 -5.72 -3.30
CA GLY A 78 -12.00 -5.71 -4.42
C GLY A 78 -12.11 -4.42 -5.24
N ASN A 79 -13.34 -3.95 -5.50
CA ASN A 79 -13.56 -2.73 -6.26
C ASN A 79 -13.08 -1.48 -5.52
N LEU A 80 -13.32 -1.37 -4.20
CA LEU A 80 -12.77 -0.28 -3.38
C LEU A 80 -11.23 -0.30 -3.40
N ALA A 81 -10.63 -1.48 -3.25
CA ALA A 81 -9.19 -1.64 -3.31
C ALA A 81 -8.61 -1.21 -4.67
N LYS A 82 -9.24 -1.60 -5.79
CA LYS A 82 -8.83 -1.19 -7.14
C LYS A 82 -8.85 0.32 -7.32
N LEU A 83 -9.91 0.98 -6.88
CA LEU A 83 -10.00 2.44 -6.96
C LEU A 83 -8.86 3.11 -6.19
N LEU A 84 -8.52 2.60 -5.00
CA LEU A 84 -7.42 3.14 -4.20
C LEU A 84 -6.05 2.86 -4.83
N ILE A 85 -5.86 1.67 -5.43
CA ILE A 85 -4.65 1.30 -6.19
C ILE A 85 -4.49 2.21 -7.42
N TYR A 86 -5.56 2.41 -8.19
CA TYR A 86 -5.53 3.27 -9.39
C TYR A 86 -5.24 4.72 -9.03
N PHE A 87 -5.85 5.23 -7.97
CA PHE A 87 -5.57 6.56 -7.45
C PHE A 87 -4.07 6.72 -7.10
N ALA A 88 -3.51 5.79 -6.33
CA ALA A 88 -2.10 5.83 -5.95
C ALA A 88 -1.16 5.71 -7.17
N ALA A 89 -1.51 4.89 -8.16
CA ALA A 89 -0.75 4.74 -9.40
C ALA A 89 -0.80 6.02 -10.26
N ILE A 90 -1.97 6.65 -10.41
CA ILE A 90 -2.13 7.92 -11.12
C ILE A 90 -1.23 8.99 -10.49
N ILE A 91 -1.29 9.16 -9.17
CA ILE A 91 -0.44 10.11 -8.45
C ILE A 91 1.04 9.80 -8.73
N SER A 92 1.45 8.53 -8.61
CA SER A 92 2.84 8.10 -8.80
C SER A 92 3.36 8.37 -10.21
N ILE A 93 2.51 8.22 -11.24
CA ILE A 93 2.89 8.56 -12.62
C ILE A 93 2.98 10.08 -12.82
N ILE A 94 2.07 10.86 -12.23
CA ILE A 94 2.02 12.32 -12.40
C ILE A 94 3.22 13.02 -11.74
N ILE A 95 3.67 12.54 -10.57
CA ILE A 95 4.76 13.17 -9.81
C ILE A 95 6.16 12.82 -10.32
N ALA A 96 6.33 11.74 -11.09
CA ALA A 96 7.61 11.18 -11.46
C ALA A 96 8.40 11.93 -12.56
N PRO A 97 7.79 12.52 -13.61
CA PRO A 97 8.52 12.92 -14.81
C PRO A 97 9.66 13.91 -14.54
N ARG A 98 9.43 14.92 -13.70
CA ARG A 98 10.46 15.92 -13.39
C ARG A 98 11.59 15.35 -12.52
N TYR A 99 11.23 14.47 -11.59
CA TYR A 99 12.20 13.77 -10.74
C TYR A 99 13.11 12.88 -11.60
N LEU A 100 12.54 11.98 -12.38
CA LEU A 100 13.28 11.02 -13.19
C LEU A 100 14.11 11.69 -14.29
N LYS A 101 13.60 12.79 -14.89
CA LYS A 101 14.38 13.56 -15.88
C LYS A 101 15.68 14.08 -15.30
N LYS A 102 15.71 14.49 -14.05
CA LYS A 102 16.93 14.97 -13.36
C LYS A 102 17.88 13.84 -12.98
N MET A 103 17.33 12.63 -12.74
CA MET A 103 18.12 11.45 -12.35
C MET A 103 18.63 10.62 -13.55
N GLY A 104 18.63 11.16 -14.76
CA GLY A 104 19.17 10.47 -15.95
C GLY A 104 18.16 10.14 -17.04
N GLY A 105 16.93 10.58 -16.87
CA GLY A 105 15.92 10.55 -17.93
C GLY A 105 14.62 9.84 -17.56
N MET A 106 13.52 10.47 -17.94
CA MET A 106 12.22 9.86 -17.92
C MET A 106 12.12 8.87 -19.08
N ARG A 107 12.01 7.60 -18.80
CA ARG A 107 11.83 6.52 -19.79
C ARG A 107 10.37 6.12 -19.86
N ALA A 108 9.91 5.73 -21.06
CA ALA A 108 8.55 5.27 -21.29
C ALA A 108 8.18 4.00 -20.52
N GLU A 109 9.19 3.20 -20.15
CA GLU A 109 9.03 1.98 -19.38
C GLU A 109 8.50 2.23 -17.96
N TYR A 110 8.76 3.41 -17.36
CA TYR A 110 8.31 3.71 -16.00
C TYR A 110 6.77 3.61 -15.84
N PRO A 111 5.94 4.35 -16.59
CA PRO A 111 4.49 4.22 -16.47
C PRO A 111 3.96 2.87 -16.95
N ILE A 112 4.61 2.20 -17.89
CA ILE A 112 4.23 0.85 -18.36
C ILE A 112 4.43 -0.17 -17.24
N LEU A 113 5.56 -0.13 -16.54
CA LEU A 113 5.82 -1.02 -15.39
C LEU A 113 4.80 -0.79 -14.27
N ILE A 114 4.41 0.47 -14.02
CA ILE A 114 3.33 0.76 -13.07
C ILE A 114 2.01 0.13 -13.54
N LEU A 115 1.66 0.20 -14.84
CA LEU A 115 0.46 -0.45 -15.34
C LEU A 115 0.49 -1.97 -15.12
N PHE A 116 1.61 -2.65 -15.44
CA PHE A 116 1.73 -4.08 -15.18
C PHE A 116 1.65 -4.43 -13.68
N ALA A 117 2.27 -3.62 -12.82
CA ALA A 117 2.12 -3.78 -11.38
C ALA A 117 0.65 -3.64 -10.95
N VAL A 118 -0.06 -2.65 -11.49
CA VAL A 118 -1.48 -2.38 -11.21
C VAL A 118 -2.38 -3.52 -11.69
N ILE A 119 -2.11 -4.10 -12.87
CA ILE A 119 -2.84 -5.28 -13.36
C ILE A 119 -2.67 -6.44 -12.38
N GLY A 120 -1.42 -6.72 -11.96
CA GLY A 120 -1.15 -7.75 -10.95
C GLY A 120 -1.90 -7.49 -9.65
N MET A 121 -1.88 -6.25 -9.14
CA MET A 121 -2.60 -5.85 -7.94
C MET A 121 -4.13 -5.97 -8.08
N SER A 122 -4.69 -5.63 -9.24
CA SER A 122 -6.12 -5.75 -9.51
C SER A 122 -6.57 -7.22 -9.50
N ILE A 123 -5.72 -8.11 -10.05
CA ILE A 123 -5.95 -9.57 -9.96
C ILE A 123 -5.86 -10.04 -8.51
N MET A 124 -4.83 -9.60 -7.74
CA MET A 124 -4.66 -9.98 -6.33
C MET A 124 -5.90 -9.68 -5.50
N VAL A 125 -6.44 -8.46 -5.58
CA VAL A 125 -7.58 -8.04 -4.73
C VAL A 125 -8.89 -8.69 -5.11
N SER A 126 -8.99 -9.27 -6.29
CA SER A 126 -10.15 -10.02 -6.78
C SER A 126 -9.93 -11.54 -6.85
N ALA A 127 -8.74 -12.02 -6.45
CA ALA A 127 -8.47 -13.46 -6.44
C ALA A 127 -9.37 -14.18 -5.43
N ASN A 128 -9.96 -15.30 -5.87
CA ASN A 128 -10.68 -16.25 -5.02
C ASN A 128 -10.07 -17.66 -5.11
N ASP A 129 -8.82 -17.71 -5.56
CA ASP A 129 -8.07 -18.93 -5.81
C ASP A 129 -6.59 -18.69 -5.56
N LEU A 130 -5.86 -19.69 -5.01
CA LEU A 130 -4.45 -19.58 -4.68
C LEU A 130 -3.57 -19.31 -5.91
N ILE A 131 -3.85 -19.94 -7.05
CA ILE A 131 -3.05 -19.77 -8.27
C ILE A 131 -3.27 -18.38 -8.85
N THR A 132 -4.50 -17.91 -8.90
CA THR A 132 -4.86 -16.54 -9.34
C THR A 132 -4.18 -15.50 -8.46
N LEU A 133 -4.20 -15.69 -7.14
CA LEU A 133 -3.48 -14.88 -6.17
C LEU A 133 -1.99 -14.82 -6.53
N TYR A 134 -1.36 -15.98 -6.73
CA TYR A 134 0.08 -16.07 -6.97
C TYR A 134 0.51 -15.39 -8.26
N ILE A 135 -0.24 -15.62 -9.36
CA ILE A 135 0.04 -14.97 -10.65
C ILE A 135 -0.07 -13.46 -10.54
N GLY A 136 -1.13 -12.94 -9.90
CA GLY A 136 -1.28 -11.50 -9.70
C GLY A 136 -0.16 -10.90 -8.84
N LEU A 137 0.23 -11.62 -7.78
CA LEU A 137 1.29 -11.22 -6.87
C LEU A 137 2.67 -11.19 -7.58
N GLU A 138 2.98 -12.20 -8.39
CA GLU A 138 4.25 -12.24 -9.13
C GLU A 138 4.33 -11.19 -10.23
N LEU A 139 3.21 -10.92 -10.95
CA LEU A 139 3.17 -9.86 -11.94
C LEU A 139 3.45 -8.48 -11.32
N ASN A 140 2.86 -8.19 -10.15
CA ASN A 140 3.18 -6.99 -9.40
C ASN A 140 4.65 -6.98 -8.93
N SER A 141 5.13 -8.10 -8.38
CA SER A 141 6.47 -8.19 -7.79
C SER A 141 7.58 -8.01 -8.82
N LEU A 142 7.49 -8.66 -9.98
CA LEU A 142 8.48 -8.54 -11.05
C LEU A 142 8.56 -7.10 -11.57
N ALA A 143 7.42 -6.44 -11.78
CA ALA A 143 7.40 -5.02 -12.16
C ALA A 143 8.03 -4.13 -11.07
N ALA A 144 7.74 -4.40 -9.79
CA ALA A 144 8.27 -3.65 -8.67
C ALA A 144 9.80 -3.81 -8.51
N TYR A 145 10.36 -5.01 -8.75
CA TYR A 145 11.81 -5.21 -8.69
C TYR A 145 12.55 -4.36 -9.74
N VAL A 146 12.01 -4.29 -10.96
CA VAL A 146 12.56 -3.44 -12.02
C VAL A 146 12.40 -1.95 -11.69
N LEU A 147 11.26 -1.55 -11.12
CA LEU A 147 11.05 -0.17 -10.67
C LEU A 147 12.03 0.24 -9.56
N ALA A 148 12.35 -0.64 -8.61
CA ALA A 148 13.30 -0.34 -7.54
C ALA A 148 14.69 -0.02 -8.09
N SER A 149 15.15 -0.74 -9.14
CA SER A 149 16.43 -0.53 -9.83
C SER A 149 16.31 0.37 -11.08
N PHE A 150 15.30 1.25 -11.15
CA PHE A 150 14.98 1.97 -12.38
C PHE A 150 16.10 2.93 -12.83
N VAL A 151 16.81 3.57 -11.89
CA VAL A 151 17.97 4.42 -12.17
C VAL A 151 19.23 3.56 -12.14
N ARG A 152 19.55 2.93 -13.27
CA ARG A 152 20.64 1.94 -13.38
C ARG A 152 22.04 2.47 -13.08
N SER A 153 22.26 3.79 -13.21
CA SER A 153 23.53 4.46 -12.92
C SER A 153 23.71 4.80 -11.44
N ASP A 154 22.68 4.61 -10.62
CA ASP A 154 22.74 4.83 -9.18
C ASP A 154 22.94 3.49 -8.46
N GLU A 155 24.07 3.34 -7.77
CA GLU A 155 24.42 2.12 -7.03
C GLU A 155 23.39 1.80 -5.95
N ARG A 156 22.80 2.80 -5.29
CA ARG A 156 21.74 2.62 -4.29
C ARG A 156 20.48 2.01 -4.91
N SER A 157 20.10 2.50 -6.10
CA SER A 157 18.94 1.97 -6.82
C SER A 157 19.18 0.54 -7.29
N ALA A 158 20.39 0.22 -7.78
CA ALA A 158 20.76 -1.13 -8.19
C ALA A 158 20.75 -2.11 -7.00
N GLU A 159 21.34 -1.70 -5.86
CA GLU A 159 21.34 -2.49 -4.61
C GLU A 159 19.92 -2.71 -4.09
N ALA A 160 19.08 -1.67 -4.08
CA ALA A 160 17.69 -1.77 -3.67
C ALA A 160 16.90 -2.80 -4.51
N GLY A 161 17.06 -2.76 -5.84
CA GLY A 161 16.42 -3.72 -6.73
C GLY A 161 16.91 -5.15 -6.49
N LEU A 162 18.21 -5.34 -6.32
CA LEU A 162 18.79 -6.67 -6.03
C LEU A 162 18.29 -7.23 -4.69
N LYS A 163 18.34 -6.45 -3.61
CA LYS A 163 17.82 -6.85 -2.29
C LYS A 163 16.34 -7.20 -2.35
N TYR A 164 15.55 -6.37 -3.05
CA TYR A 164 14.12 -6.60 -3.18
C TYR A 164 13.81 -7.88 -3.96
N PHE A 165 14.53 -8.11 -5.05
CA PHE A 165 14.39 -9.33 -5.86
C PHE A 165 14.75 -10.58 -5.05
N VAL A 166 15.93 -10.64 -4.43
CA VAL A 166 16.41 -11.84 -3.73
C VAL A 166 15.50 -12.17 -2.54
N LEU A 167 15.21 -11.19 -1.68
CA LEU A 167 14.35 -11.41 -0.52
C LEU A 167 12.89 -11.67 -0.92
N GLY A 168 12.44 -11.02 -1.99
CA GLY A 168 11.11 -11.21 -2.52
C GLY A 168 10.91 -12.60 -3.15
N ALA A 169 11.90 -13.11 -3.88
CA ALA A 169 11.86 -14.47 -4.43
C ALA A 169 11.83 -15.53 -3.33
N LEU A 170 12.61 -15.34 -2.25
CA LEU A 170 12.55 -16.20 -1.08
C LEU A 170 11.15 -16.20 -0.43
N ALA A 171 10.58 -15.03 -0.22
CA ALA A 171 9.24 -14.88 0.37
C ALA A 171 8.15 -15.50 -0.51
N SER A 172 8.26 -15.34 -1.83
CA SER A 172 7.36 -15.99 -2.80
C SER A 172 7.50 -17.51 -2.79
N GLY A 173 8.70 -18.03 -2.60
CA GLY A 173 8.94 -19.47 -2.42
C GLY A 173 8.27 -20.02 -1.14
N ILE A 174 8.39 -19.29 -0.02
CA ILE A 174 7.71 -19.63 1.24
C ILE A 174 6.18 -19.62 1.07
N LEU A 175 5.65 -18.59 0.42
CA LEU A 175 4.23 -18.48 0.10
C LEU A 175 3.75 -19.66 -0.74
N LEU A 176 4.45 -19.96 -1.83
CA LEU A 176 4.10 -21.04 -2.76
C LEU A 176 4.15 -22.41 -2.07
N TYR A 177 5.14 -22.63 -1.20
CA TYR A 177 5.22 -23.85 -0.41
C TYR A 177 4.02 -23.99 0.55
N GLY A 178 3.63 -22.90 1.22
CA GLY A 178 2.42 -22.86 2.06
C GLY A 178 1.14 -23.18 1.26
N MET A 179 1.01 -22.61 0.06
CA MET A 179 -0.11 -22.89 -0.85
C MET A 179 -0.13 -24.35 -1.30
N SER A 180 1.04 -24.94 -1.57
CA SER A 180 1.18 -26.36 -1.91
C SER A 180 0.73 -27.28 -0.77
N LEU A 181 1.07 -26.93 0.48
CA LEU A 181 0.59 -27.66 1.66
C LEU A 181 -0.92 -27.56 1.79
N LEU A 182 -1.49 -26.35 1.67
CA LEU A 182 -2.97 -26.18 1.72
C LEU A 182 -3.64 -27.02 0.65
N TYR A 183 -3.17 -26.96 -0.60
CA TYR A 183 -3.71 -27.80 -1.68
C TYR A 183 -3.59 -29.29 -1.36
N GLY A 184 -2.45 -29.74 -0.87
CA GLY A 184 -2.22 -31.14 -0.53
C GLY A 184 -3.15 -31.70 0.55
N PHE A 185 -3.52 -30.85 1.52
CA PHE A 185 -4.39 -31.28 2.64
C PHE A 185 -5.89 -30.97 2.42
N THR A 186 -6.24 -29.99 1.57
CA THR A 186 -7.64 -29.62 1.30
C THR A 186 -8.16 -30.12 -0.04
N GLY A 187 -7.26 -30.50 -0.97
CA GLY A 187 -7.61 -30.93 -2.32
C GLY A 187 -8.09 -29.78 -3.24
N SER A 188 -8.00 -28.51 -2.81
CA SER A 188 -8.50 -27.37 -3.58
C SER A 188 -7.57 -26.17 -3.52
N THR A 189 -7.61 -25.33 -4.58
CA THR A 189 -6.99 -24.02 -4.61
C THR A 189 -7.99 -22.88 -4.38
N ASN A 190 -9.28 -23.15 -4.50
CA ASN A 190 -10.35 -22.15 -4.32
C ASN A 190 -10.56 -21.83 -2.84
N PHE A 191 -10.67 -20.53 -2.50
CA PHE A 191 -10.73 -20.06 -1.12
C PHE A 191 -11.96 -20.60 -0.37
N ASP A 192 -13.15 -20.61 -0.99
CA ASP A 192 -14.36 -21.10 -0.34
C ASP A 192 -14.30 -22.61 -0.07
N LEU A 193 -13.69 -23.37 -0.99
CA LEU A 193 -13.51 -24.82 -0.81
C LEU A 193 -12.43 -25.13 0.23
N ILE A 194 -11.35 -24.35 0.28
CA ILE A 194 -10.34 -24.43 1.33
C ILE A 194 -10.98 -24.15 2.69
N GLY A 195 -11.77 -23.07 2.83
CA GLY A 195 -12.47 -22.74 4.07
C GLY A 195 -13.34 -23.90 4.55
N LYS A 196 -14.13 -24.50 3.66
CA LYS A 196 -14.96 -25.67 4.00
C LYS A 196 -14.14 -26.90 4.41
N ALA A 197 -13.01 -27.14 3.74
CA ALA A 197 -12.14 -28.29 4.06
C ALA A 197 -11.38 -28.10 5.38
N LEU A 198 -11.17 -26.84 5.80
CA LEU A 198 -10.54 -26.49 7.09
C LEU A 198 -11.54 -26.40 8.24
N ALA A 199 -12.84 -26.67 8.03
CA ALA A 199 -13.82 -26.68 9.10
C ALA A 199 -13.57 -27.89 10.05
N GLY A 200 -13.49 -27.62 11.34
CA GLY A 200 -13.20 -28.63 12.38
C GLY A 200 -11.72 -28.74 12.74
N ASP A 201 -11.31 -29.91 13.23
CA ASP A 201 -9.93 -30.16 13.64
C ASP A 201 -9.02 -30.30 12.42
N ILE A 202 -8.03 -29.44 12.32
CA ILE A 202 -7.05 -29.45 11.25
C ILE A 202 -5.75 -30.15 11.66
N GLY A 203 -5.17 -30.92 10.74
CA GLY A 203 -3.86 -31.52 10.94
C GLY A 203 -2.75 -30.47 10.90
N LEU A 204 -1.59 -30.82 11.49
CA LEU A 204 -0.41 -29.95 11.52
C LEU A 204 0.01 -29.46 10.12
N GLY A 205 -0.19 -30.26 9.06
CA GLY A 205 0.18 -29.86 7.70
C GLY A 205 -0.63 -28.67 7.18
N SER A 206 -1.95 -28.64 7.43
CA SER A 206 -2.79 -27.48 7.10
C SER A 206 -2.40 -26.26 7.91
N LEU A 207 -2.10 -26.42 9.20
CA LEU A 207 -1.66 -25.33 10.06
C LEU A 207 -0.33 -24.74 9.55
N PHE A 208 0.65 -25.56 9.18
CA PHE A 208 1.90 -25.09 8.55
C PHE A 208 1.61 -24.38 7.23
N GLY A 209 0.65 -24.87 6.42
CA GLY A 209 0.21 -24.18 5.20
C GLY A 209 -0.28 -22.75 5.48
N ILE A 210 -1.14 -22.56 6.47
CA ILE A 210 -1.63 -21.24 6.91
C ILE A 210 -0.46 -20.35 7.36
N VAL A 211 0.44 -20.87 8.21
CA VAL A 211 1.60 -20.12 8.73
C VAL A 211 2.52 -19.64 7.60
N PHE A 212 2.84 -20.51 6.64
CA PHE A 212 3.72 -20.14 5.53
C PHE A 212 3.06 -19.15 4.58
N VAL A 213 1.77 -19.31 4.28
CA VAL A 213 1.02 -18.33 3.45
C VAL A 213 1.01 -16.97 4.15
N LEU A 214 0.66 -16.90 5.42
CA LEU A 214 0.64 -15.64 6.18
C LEU A 214 2.04 -15.05 6.33
N SER A 215 3.11 -15.85 6.45
CA SER A 215 4.50 -15.37 6.49
C SER A 215 4.92 -14.72 5.17
N GLY A 216 4.61 -15.34 4.03
CA GLY A 216 4.84 -14.75 2.71
C GLY A 216 4.05 -13.45 2.51
N MET A 217 2.80 -13.41 2.97
CA MET A 217 1.98 -12.21 2.93
C MET A 217 2.48 -11.12 3.88
N ALA A 218 2.98 -11.46 5.07
CA ALA A 218 3.60 -10.52 6.01
C ALA A 218 4.82 -9.81 5.37
N PHE A 219 5.62 -10.52 4.57
CA PHE A 219 6.67 -9.91 3.76
C PHE A 219 6.10 -8.88 2.78
N LYS A 220 5.05 -9.21 2.05
CA LYS A 220 4.46 -8.31 1.02
C LYS A 220 3.86 -7.04 1.62
N ILE A 221 3.28 -7.12 2.83
CA ILE A 221 2.80 -5.92 3.54
C ILE A 221 3.90 -5.20 4.34
N SER A 222 5.13 -5.71 4.37
CA SER A 222 6.25 -5.23 5.20
C SER A 222 6.00 -5.34 6.70
N ALA A 223 5.30 -6.35 7.14
CA ALA A 223 5.07 -6.58 8.56
C ALA A 223 6.25 -7.31 9.20
N ALA A 224 6.58 -6.96 10.44
CA ALA A 224 7.63 -7.64 11.19
C ALA A 224 7.18 -9.05 11.61
N PRO A 225 8.09 -10.05 11.56
CA PRO A 225 9.55 -9.95 11.36
C PRO A 225 10.01 -9.90 9.89
N PHE A 226 9.11 -10.00 8.92
CA PHE A 226 9.43 -10.11 7.49
C PHE A 226 9.63 -8.75 6.78
N HIS A 227 9.89 -7.68 7.54
CA HIS A 227 10.01 -6.28 7.08
C HIS A 227 11.39 -5.89 6.56
N MET A 228 12.42 -6.72 6.72
CA MET A 228 13.84 -6.38 6.58
C MET A 228 14.23 -5.75 5.23
N TRP A 229 13.47 -6.03 4.19
CA TRP A 229 13.71 -5.45 2.86
C TRP A 229 13.30 -3.97 2.76
N THR A 230 12.30 -3.55 3.53
CA THR A 230 11.59 -2.27 3.34
C THR A 230 12.47 -1.04 3.59
N PRO A 231 13.27 -0.93 4.66
CA PRO A 231 14.11 0.23 4.88
C PRO A 231 15.13 0.45 3.77
N ASP A 232 15.81 -0.61 3.33
CA ASP A 232 16.86 -0.53 2.32
C ASP A 232 16.29 -0.22 0.94
N VAL A 233 15.17 -0.86 0.58
CA VAL A 233 14.52 -0.63 -0.72
C VAL A 233 13.90 0.76 -0.80
N TYR A 234 13.27 1.25 0.29
CA TYR A 234 12.68 2.59 0.29
C TYR A 234 13.75 3.68 0.22
N GLU A 235 14.88 3.49 0.90
CA GLU A 235 16.00 4.44 0.84
C GLU A 235 16.66 4.44 -0.55
N GLY A 236 16.92 3.27 -1.14
CA GLY A 236 17.67 3.15 -2.38
C GLY A 236 16.85 3.40 -3.64
N ALA A 237 15.57 3.04 -3.68
CA ALA A 237 14.73 3.25 -4.85
C ALA A 237 14.49 4.75 -5.13
N PRO A 238 14.25 5.17 -6.39
CA PRO A 238 13.86 6.55 -6.70
C PRO A 238 12.61 6.97 -5.91
N THR A 239 12.57 8.19 -5.37
CA THR A 239 11.50 8.63 -4.45
C THR A 239 10.08 8.48 -5.00
N PRO A 240 9.77 8.75 -6.30
CA PRO A 240 8.43 8.45 -6.85
C PRO A 240 8.10 6.96 -6.87
N VAL A 241 9.10 6.08 -7.04
CA VAL A 241 8.93 4.62 -6.93
C VAL A 241 8.66 4.24 -5.48
N THR A 242 9.38 4.83 -4.53
CA THR A 242 9.14 4.61 -3.09
C THR A 242 7.72 5.05 -2.68
N ALA A 243 7.24 6.19 -3.18
CA ALA A 243 5.86 6.64 -2.96
C ALA A 243 4.83 5.63 -3.47
N PHE A 244 5.07 5.04 -4.65
CA PHE A 244 4.25 3.97 -5.19
C PHE A 244 4.29 2.72 -4.31
N PHE A 245 5.47 2.24 -3.91
CA PHE A 245 5.63 1.04 -3.06
C PHE A 245 4.98 1.19 -1.69
N ALA A 246 5.02 2.39 -1.13
CA ALA A 246 4.43 2.69 0.16
C ALA A 246 2.89 2.82 0.13
N SER A 247 2.27 2.84 -1.04
CA SER A 247 0.84 3.05 -1.24
C SER A 247 0.16 1.89 -1.95
N ALA A 248 0.16 1.81 -3.27
CA ALA A 248 -0.64 0.86 -4.05
C ALA A 248 -0.35 -0.63 -3.70
N PRO A 249 0.91 -1.13 -3.66
CA PRO A 249 1.19 -2.51 -3.29
C PRO A 249 0.78 -2.85 -1.85
N LYS A 250 0.81 -1.86 -0.94
CA LYS A 250 0.33 -2.06 0.44
C LYS A 250 -1.18 -2.28 0.49
N VAL A 251 -1.93 -1.53 -0.31
CA VAL A 251 -3.38 -1.75 -0.45
C VAL A 251 -3.65 -3.16 -0.94
N ALA A 252 -3.05 -3.54 -2.06
CA ALA A 252 -3.29 -4.85 -2.67
C ALA A 252 -2.97 -6.01 -1.73
N ALA A 253 -1.79 -5.98 -1.12
CA ALA A 253 -1.35 -7.04 -0.21
C ALA A 253 -2.17 -7.09 1.08
N THR A 254 -2.56 -5.93 1.64
CA THR A 254 -3.40 -5.88 2.84
C THR A 254 -4.80 -6.47 2.58
N ILE A 255 -5.44 -6.11 1.47
CA ILE A 255 -6.74 -6.66 1.09
C ILE A 255 -6.66 -8.16 0.86
N LEU A 256 -5.58 -8.63 0.26
CA LEU A 256 -5.35 -10.06 0.04
C LEU A 256 -5.21 -10.83 1.36
N VAL A 257 -4.50 -10.26 2.35
CA VAL A 257 -4.41 -10.83 3.70
C VAL A 257 -5.80 -10.93 4.34
N VAL A 258 -6.63 -9.90 4.18
CA VAL A 258 -8.04 -9.93 4.67
C VAL A 258 -8.83 -11.07 4.01
N ARG A 259 -8.77 -11.21 2.67
CA ARG A 259 -9.47 -12.31 1.98
C ARG A 259 -9.00 -13.67 2.45
N LEU A 260 -7.71 -13.88 2.55
CA LEU A 260 -7.17 -15.15 3.04
C LEU A 260 -7.63 -15.44 4.46
N ALA A 261 -7.52 -14.47 5.38
CA ALA A 261 -7.89 -14.65 6.78
C ALA A 261 -9.39 -14.95 6.95
N ILE A 262 -10.26 -14.22 6.24
CA ILE A 262 -11.72 -14.32 6.45
C ILE A 262 -12.35 -15.37 5.54
N THR A 263 -11.94 -15.47 4.25
CA THR A 263 -12.59 -16.40 3.31
C THR A 263 -11.93 -17.78 3.32
N ALA A 264 -10.58 -17.83 3.16
CA ALA A 264 -9.90 -19.11 3.07
C ALA A 264 -9.63 -19.76 4.44
N PHE A 265 -9.42 -18.96 5.48
CA PHE A 265 -9.05 -19.42 6.83
C PHE A 265 -10.08 -19.06 7.89
N GLY A 266 -11.29 -18.61 7.51
CA GLY A 266 -12.30 -18.11 8.43
C GLY A 266 -12.65 -19.10 9.54
N GLU A 267 -12.81 -20.39 9.20
CA GLU A 267 -13.08 -21.49 10.14
C GLU A 267 -11.95 -21.72 11.15
N GLN A 268 -10.73 -21.22 10.84
CA GLN A 268 -9.54 -21.31 11.70
C GLN A 268 -9.17 -19.95 12.32
N ALA A 269 -10.17 -19.14 12.68
CA ALA A 269 -10.00 -17.80 13.23
C ALA A 269 -9.05 -17.78 14.44
N ALA A 270 -9.16 -18.76 15.35
CA ALA A 270 -8.29 -18.86 16.53
C ALA A 270 -6.81 -19.02 16.17
N ALA A 271 -6.48 -19.69 15.07
CA ALA A 271 -5.11 -19.90 14.64
C ALA A 271 -4.51 -18.66 13.95
N TRP A 272 -5.17 -18.12 12.92
CA TRP A 272 -4.62 -16.96 12.19
C TRP A 272 -4.66 -15.67 13.01
N GLN A 273 -5.64 -15.50 13.89
CA GLN A 273 -5.76 -14.30 14.74
C GLN A 273 -4.54 -14.13 15.65
N GLN A 274 -4.05 -15.21 16.27
CA GLN A 274 -2.85 -15.16 17.10
C GLN A 274 -1.62 -14.72 16.29
N ILE A 275 -1.46 -15.25 15.07
CA ILE A 275 -0.36 -14.87 14.16
C ILE A 275 -0.45 -13.36 13.86
N ILE A 276 -1.64 -12.88 13.49
CA ILE A 276 -1.86 -11.46 13.16
C ILE A 276 -1.60 -10.56 14.37
N ILE A 277 -2.00 -10.95 15.58
CA ILE A 277 -1.72 -10.19 16.82
C ILE A 277 -0.21 -10.06 17.04
N VAL A 278 0.53 -11.17 16.95
CA VAL A 278 2.00 -11.15 17.15
C VAL A 278 2.68 -10.29 16.08
N VAL A 279 2.31 -10.46 14.81
CA VAL A 279 2.85 -9.69 13.68
C VAL A 279 2.51 -8.20 13.82
N ALA A 280 1.30 -7.85 14.26
CA ALA A 280 0.89 -6.48 14.53
C ALA A 280 1.75 -5.84 15.62
N LEU A 281 1.87 -6.48 16.77
CA LEU A 281 2.68 -5.98 17.90
C LEU A 281 4.15 -5.83 17.52
N MET A 282 4.74 -6.83 16.87
CA MET A 282 6.13 -6.75 16.41
C MET A 282 6.31 -5.58 15.42
N SER A 283 5.36 -5.38 14.50
CA SER A 283 5.43 -4.31 13.51
C SER A 283 5.35 -2.92 14.17
N ILE A 284 4.46 -2.74 15.13
CA ILE A 284 4.30 -1.48 15.85
C ILE A 284 5.58 -1.17 16.65
N ILE A 285 6.10 -2.13 17.40
CA ILE A 285 7.26 -1.93 18.27
C ILE A 285 8.53 -1.72 17.44
N ILE A 286 8.83 -2.62 16.50
CA ILE A 286 10.03 -2.55 15.67
C ILE A 286 9.99 -1.32 14.76
N GLY A 287 8.83 -1.00 14.19
CA GLY A 287 8.65 0.20 13.37
C GLY A 287 8.88 1.48 14.16
N ALA A 288 8.32 1.58 15.38
CA ALA A 288 8.50 2.75 16.24
C ALA A 288 9.96 2.92 16.69
N VAL A 289 10.57 1.87 17.24
CA VAL A 289 11.95 1.91 17.74
C VAL A 289 12.96 2.12 16.59
N GLY A 290 12.76 1.41 15.47
CA GLY A 290 13.64 1.51 14.30
C GLY A 290 13.65 2.90 13.66
N ALA A 291 12.52 3.63 13.71
CA ALA A 291 12.44 4.98 13.16
C ALA A 291 13.22 6.03 13.98
N ILE A 292 13.33 5.86 15.30
CA ILE A 292 13.95 6.85 16.21
C ILE A 292 15.41 7.16 15.84
N GLY A 293 16.19 6.14 15.49
CA GLY A 293 17.62 6.25 15.18
C GLY A 293 17.93 6.69 13.75
N GLN A 294 16.94 6.83 12.88
CA GLN A 294 17.20 7.14 11.47
C GLN A 294 17.63 8.59 11.26
N GLN A 295 18.53 8.78 10.29
CA GLN A 295 18.99 10.08 9.83
C GLN A 295 18.55 10.39 8.38
N ASN A 296 18.13 9.37 7.63
CA ASN A 296 17.56 9.51 6.30
C ASN A 296 16.02 9.50 6.38
N LEU A 297 15.37 10.50 5.74
CA LEU A 297 13.92 10.67 5.78
C LEU A 297 13.15 9.52 5.11
N LYS A 298 13.67 8.99 3.98
CA LYS A 298 13.02 7.85 3.29
C LYS A 298 13.07 6.60 4.14
N ARG A 299 14.23 6.35 4.78
CA ARG A 299 14.40 5.21 5.68
C ARG A 299 13.53 5.35 6.95
N LEU A 300 13.42 6.56 7.49
CA LEU A 300 12.51 6.86 8.60
C LEU A 300 11.05 6.58 8.21
N LEU A 301 10.61 7.04 7.03
CA LEU A 301 9.26 6.76 6.52
C LEU A 301 9.04 5.28 6.18
N ALA A 302 10.09 4.52 5.87
CA ALA A 302 10.00 3.07 5.74
C ALA A 302 9.63 2.40 7.08
N TYR A 303 10.31 2.75 8.16
CA TYR A 303 9.95 2.27 9.50
C TYR A 303 8.59 2.79 9.97
N SER A 304 8.23 4.02 9.61
CA SER A 304 6.87 4.54 9.77
C SER A 304 5.84 3.66 9.05
N SER A 305 6.12 3.23 7.82
CA SER A 305 5.25 2.31 7.08
C SER A 305 5.07 0.97 7.81
N ILE A 306 6.15 0.38 8.32
CA ILE A 306 6.10 -0.86 9.12
C ILE A 306 5.22 -0.67 10.36
N ASN A 307 5.40 0.44 11.07
CA ASN A 307 4.60 0.79 12.24
C ASN A 307 3.11 0.92 11.93
N ASN A 308 2.76 1.63 10.84
CA ASN A 308 1.37 1.85 10.43
C ASN A 308 0.69 0.56 9.94
N ILE A 309 1.42 -0.36 9.28
CA ILE A 309 0.91 -1.69 8.95
C ILE A 309 0.51 -2.46 10.23
N GLY A 310 1.29 -2.33 11.29
CA GLY A 310 0.92 -2.92 12.57
C GLY A 310 -0.43 -2.43 13.10
N PHE A 311 -0.73 -1.12 12.99
CA PHE A 311 -2.05 -0.59 13.35
C PHE A 311 -3.17 -1.11 12.44
N LEU A 312 -2.93 -1.23 11.12
CA LEU A 312 -3.89 -1.84 10.20
C LEU A 312 -4.23 -3.28 10.61
N LEU A 313 -3.22 -4.05 10.99
CA LEU A 313 -3.38 -5.45 11.42
C LEU A 313 -4.16 -5.59 12.73
N ILE A 314 -4.16 -4.59 13.61
CA ILE A 314 -5.03 -4.58 14.80
C ILE A 314 -6.51 -4.64 14.38
N GLY A 315 -6.89 -3.90 13.33
CA GLY A 315 -8.25 -3.94 12.79
C GLY A 315 -8.63 -5.33 12.25
N LEU A 316 -7.72 -5.99 11.56
CA LEU A 316 -7.94 -7.36 11.10
C LEU A 316 -8.01 -8.36 12.26
N ALA A 317 -7.15 -8.19 13.28
CA ALA A 317 -7.13 -9.03 14.46
C ALA A 317 -8.46 -9.06 15.22
N ALA A 318 -9.30 -8.02 15.08
CA ALA A 318 -10.65 -8.01 15.64
C ALA A 318 -11.56 -9.12 15.06
N GLY A 319 -11.23 -9.71 13.91
CA GLY A 319 -11.95 -10.86 13.32
C GLY A 319 -13.41 -10.57 13.01
N SER A 320 -13.78 -9.33 12.71
CA SER A 320 -15.16 -8.88 12.53
C SER A 320 -15.31 -7.92 11.37
N ALA A 321 -16.51 -7.82 10.82
CA ALA A 321 -16.84 -6.84 9.76
C ALA A 321 -16.53 -5.41 10.20
N GLN A 322 -16.77 -5.06 11.47
CA GLN A 322 -16.43 -3.77 12.04
C GLN A 322 -14.91 -3.54 12.06
N GLY A 323 -14.12 -4.56 12.41
CA GLY A 323 -12.66 -4.50 12.41
C GLY A 323 -12.09 -4.28 11.01
N VAL A 324 -12.59 -5.01 10.02
CA VAL A 324 -12.20 -4.83 8.62
C VAL A 324 -12.62 -3.45 8.10
N ALA A 325 -13.85 -2.98 8.39
CA ALA A 325 -14.28 -1.63 8.01
C ALA A 325 -13.38 -0.55 8.60
N ALA A 326 -13.02 -0.65 9.89
CA ALA A 326 -12.09 0.27 10.56
C ALA A 326 -10.70 0.24 9.93
N MET A 327 -10.18 -0.94 9.61
CA MET A 327 -8.92 -1.12 8.90
C MET A 327 -8.94 -0.45 7.52
N LEU A 328 -10.04 -0.58 6.77
CA LEU A 328 -10.20 0.06 5.45
C LEU A 328 -10.23 1.58 5.56
N VAL A 329 -10.92 2.14 6.55
CA VAL A 329 -10.88 3.59 6.83
C VAL A 329 -9.45 4.05 7.03
N TYR A 330 -8.70 3.35 7.90
CA TYR A 330 -7.31 3.71 8.17
C TYR A 330 -6.41 3.53 6.95
N LEU A 331 -6.61 2.49 6.15
CA LEU A 331 -5.85 2.24 4.92
C LEU A 331 -6.03 3.36 3.90
N ILE A 332 -7.25 3.88 3.70
CA ILE A 332 -7.53 5.00 2.80
C ILE A 332 -6.80 6.26 3.27
N ILE A 333 -6.89 6.59 4.57
CA ILE A 333 -6.20 7.74 5.16
C ILE A 333 -4.68 7.58 5.05
N TYR A 334 -4.16 6.37 5.32
CA TYR A 334 -2.74 6.04 5.26
C TYR A 334 -2.15 6.26 3.85
N VAL A 335 -2.85 5.87 2.79
CA VAL A 335 -2.41 6.10 1.41
C VAL A 335 -2.22 7.59 1.14
N ALA A 336 -3.17 8.44 1.55
CA ALA A 336 -3.07 9.89 1.37
C ALA A 336 -1.91 10.50 2.16
N MET A 337 -1.75 10.11 3.44
CA MET A 337 -0.65 10.58 4.29
C MET A 337 0.72 10.21 3.73
N THR A 338 0.86 8.98 3.27
CA THR A 338 2.14 8.44 2.79
C THR A 338 2.54 9.05 1.45
N LEU A 339 1.64 9.11 0.48
CA LEU A 339 1.89 9.79 -0.79
C LEU A 339 2.27 11.25 -0.56
N GLY A 340 1.53 11.96 0.28
CA GLY A 340 1.80 13.36 0.62
C GLY A 340 3.17 13.56 1.27
N GLY A 341 3.54 12.69 2.20
CA GLY A 341 4.86 12.72 2.84
C GLY A 341 6.01 12.58 1.82
N PHE A 342 5.94 11.59 0.91
CA PHE A 342 6.95 11.42 -0.13
C PHE A 342 6.94 12.56 -1.16
N ILE A 343 5.79 13.14 -1.49
CA ILE A 343 5.70 14.33 -2.35
C ILE A 343 6.40 15.53 -1.71
N CYS A 344 6.30 15.71 -0.40
CA CYS A 344 7.06 16.74 0.30
C CYS A 344 8.57 16.48 0.21
N LEU A 345 9.04 15.24 0.37
CA LEU A 345 10.43 14.87 0.24
C LEU A 345 10.99 15.18 -1.16
N MET A 346 10.21 14.91 -2.21
CA MET A 346 10.62 15.17 -3.59
C MET A 346 10.86 16.67 -3.89
N GLN A 347 10.38 17.57 -3.04
CA GLN A 347 10.58 19.00 -3.16
C GLN A 347 11.85 19.51 -2.40
N LEU A 348 12.53 18.63 -1.65
CA LEU A 348 13.76 18.98 -0.93
C LEU A 348 14.96 18.90 -1.88
N ARG A 349 15.48 20.07 -2.30
CA ARG A 349 16.57 20.18 -3.26
C ARG A 349 17.68 21.04 -2.75
N GLY A 350 18.90 20.60 -2.97
CA GLY A 350 20.11 21.39 -2.74
C GLY A 350 20.41 22.39 -3.86
N ARG A 351 21.39 23.26 -3.64
CA ARG A 351 21.82 24.32 -4.60
C ARG A 351 22.33 23.76 -5.93
N GLY A 352 22.91 22.56 -5.92
CA GLY A 352 23.33 21.85 -7.14
C GLY A 352 22.19 21.12 -7.88
N GLY A 353 20.96 21.18 -7.36
CA GLY A 353 19.79 20.51 -7.92
C GLY A 353 19.65 19.04 -7.48
N GLU A 354 20.55 18.53 -6.63
CA GLU A 354 20.50 17.22 -6.01
C GLU A 354 19.34 17.11 -5.02
N TYR A 355 18.77 15.90 -4.88
CA TYR A 355 17.75 15.66 -3.88
C TYR A 355 18.39 15.48 -2.49
N ARG A 356 17.78 16.12 -1.49
CA ARG A 356 18.20 16.06 -0.09
C ARG A 356 17.25 15.19 0.70
N GLU A 357 17.79 14.21 1.39
CA GLU A 357 17.02 13.17 2.10
C GLU A 357 17.41 13.07 3.58
N GLY A 358 18.35 13.89 4.05
CA GLY A 358 18.82 13.92 5.43
C GLY A 358 17.86 14.66 6.37
N LEU A 359 17.79 14.23 7.62
CA LEU A 359 17.03 14.94 8.66
C LEU A 359 17.60 16.35 8.93
N SER A 360 18.92 16.52 8.87
CA SER A 360 19.57 17.84 9.02
C SER A 360 19.21 18.81 7.91
N ASP A 361 18.88 18.31 6.71
CA ASP A 361 18.59 19.14 5.55
C ASP A 361 17.29 19.95 5.70
N ILE A 362 16.36 19.50 6.54
CA ILE A 362 15.05 20.16 6.76
C ILE A 362 15.07 21.17 7.91
N ALA A 363 16.22 21.40 8.57
CA ALA A 363 16.32 22.34 9.67
C ALA A 363 15.89 23.74 9.22
N GLY A 364 15.01 24.39 9.99
CA GLY A 364 14.49 25.73 9.71
C GLY A 364 13.69 25.86 8.41
N LEU A 365 13.18 24.78 7.84
CA LEU A 365 12.39 24.78 6.59
C LEU A 365 11.21 25.74 6.64
N SER A 366 10.62 25.97 7.81
CA SER A 366 9.49 26.89 7.99
C SER A 366 9.86 28.34 7.66
N LYS A 367 11.14 28.76 7.82
CA LYS A 367 11.61 30.11 7.50
C LYS A 367 11.86 30.30 6.00
N THR A 368 12.29 29.24 5.31
CA THR A 368 12.66 29.31 3.89
C THR A 368 11.51 28.92 2.96
N ARG A 369 10.71 27.92 3.35
CA ARG A 369 9.59 27.36 2.56
C ARG A 369 8.38 27.05 3.45
N PRO A 370 7.66 28.07 3.96
CA PRO A 370 6.62 27.90 4.98
C PRO A 370 5.48 26.99 4.56
N LEU A 371 5.03 27.04 3.30
CA LEU A 371 3.94 26.18 2.81
C LEU A 371 4.34 24.70 2.72
N LEU A 372 5.58 24.42 2.31
CA LEU A 372 6.08 23.04 2.29
C LEU A 372 6.26 22.50 3.71
N ALA A 373 6.79 23.32 4.63
CA ALA A 373 6.93 22.96 6.03
C ALA A 373 5.55 22.69 6.68
N LEU A 374 4.54 23.51 6.36
CA LEU A 374 3.17 23.31 6.83
C LEU A 374 2.58 22.00 6.30
N ALA A 375 2.67 21.74 4.99
CA ALA A 375 2.17 20.50 4.41
C ALA A 375 2.86 19.27 5.03
N MET A 376 4.18 19.30 5.17
CA MET A 376 4.94 18.22 5.80
C MET A 376 4.57 18.04 7.28
N ALA A 377 4.34 19.11 8.03
CA ALA A 377 3.89 19.05 9.42
C ALA A 377 2.50 18.42 9.52
N VAL A 378 1.56 18.77 8.63
CA VAL A 378 0.23 18.13 8.55
C VAL A 378 0.36 16.61 8.36
N PHE A 379 1.20 16.15 7.44
CA PHE A 379 1.42 14.71 7.25
C PHE A 379 2.07 14.06 8.47
N MET A 380 3.07 14.67 9.08
CA MET A 380 3.76 14.11 10.25
C MET A 380 2.84 14.02 11.46
N PHE A 381 2.07 15.05 11.76
CA PHE A 381 1.09 15.02 12.84
C PHE A 381 -0.06 14.04 12.57
N SER A 382 -0.50 13.93 11.31
CA SER A 382 -1.54 12.99 10.92
C SER A 382 -1.05 11.53 11.05
N LEU A 383 0.18 11.21 10.60
CA LEU A 383 0.82 9.90 10.80
C LEU A 383 1.05 9.57 12.28
N ALA A 384 1.41 10.58 13.08
CA ALA A 384 1.50 10.41 14.53
C ALA A 384 0.15 10.07 15.17
N GLY A 385 -0.95 10.50 14.55
CA GLY A 385 -2.30 10.34 15.10
C GLY A 385 -2.64 11.41 16.12
N ILE A 386 -2.24 12.66 15.87
CA ILE A 386 -2.51 13.80 16.76
C ILE A 386 -3.79 14.50 16.34
N PRO A 387 -4.79 14.67 17.24
CA PRO A 387 -5.96 15.47 16.95
C PRO A 387 -5.57 16.93 16.64
N PRO A 388 -6.26 17.65 15.77
CA PRO A 388 -7.49 17.28 15.05
C PRO A 388 -7.23 16.72 13.64
N LEU A 389 -6.06 16.12 13.34
CA LEU A 389 -5.76 15.62 12.02
C LEU A 389 -6.42 14.26 11.75
N PHE A 390 -6.67 13.97 10.47
CA PHE A 390 -7.53 12.86 10.08
C PHE A 390 -6.92 11.47 10.37
N GLY A 391 -5.60 11.34 10.46
CA GLY A 391 -4.92 10.11 10.88
C GLY A 391 -5.27 9.66 12.29
N PHE A 392 -5.59 10.61 13.20
CA PHE A 392 -6.12 10.28 14.53
C PHE A 392 -7.43 9.48 14.43
N TRP A 393 -8.37 9.91 13.58
CA TRP A 393 -9.63 9.21 13.38
C TRP A 393 -9.41 7.77 12.91
N GLY A 394 -8.52 7.57 11.92
CA GLY A 394 -8.20 6.24 11.43
C GLY A 394 -7.69 5.30 12.52
N LYS A 395 -6.77 5.75 13.38
CA LYS A 395 -6.29 4.98 14.54
C LYS A 395 -7.38 4.72 15.56
N LEU A 396 -8.19 5.74 15.86
CA LEU A 396 -9.26 5.66 16.85
C LEU A 396 -10.26 4.55 16.51
N VAL A 397 -10.76 4.50 15.26
CA VAL A 397 -11.75 3.48 14.88
C VAL A 397 -11.17 2.06 14.89
N VAL A 398 -9.88 1.90 14.57
CA VAL A 398 -9.18 0.61 14.66
C VAL A 398 -9.08 0.14 16.12
N PHE A 399 -8.69 1.02 17.05
CA PHE A 399 -8.62 0.66 18.47
C PHE A 399 -10.01 0.40 19.06
N GLN A 400 -11.02 1.16 18.67
CA GLN A 400 -12.40 0.91 19.10
C GLN A 400 -12.88 -0.47 18.64
N ALA A 401 -12.58 -0.88 17.40
CA ALA A 401 -12.92 -2.21 16.90
C ALA A 401 -12.20 -3.32 17.67
N ALA A 402 -10.93 -3.14 18.02
CA ALA A 402 -10.17 -4.10 18.84
C ALA A 402 -10.76 -4.24 20.26
N VAL A 403 -11.12 -3.12 20.90
CA VAL A 403 -11.77 -3.13 22.21
C VAL A 403 -13.13 -3.83 22.16
N ALA A 404 -13.94 -3.54 21.13
CA ALA A 404 -15.24 -4.17 20.91
C ALA A 404 -15.13 -5.69 20.68
N ALA A 405 -14.02 -6.16 20.11
CA ALA A 405 -13.70 -7.58 19.91
C ALA A 405 -13.07 -8.26 21.17
N GLY A 406 -12.99 -7.57 22.31
CA GLY A 406 -12.39 -8.11 23.55
C GLY A 406 -10.86 -8.11 23.56
N LEU A 407 -10.19 -7.50 22.57
CA LEU A 407 -8.73 -7.40 22.47
C LEU A 407 -8.16 -6.16 23.18
N LEU A 408 -8.68 -5.85 24.37
CA LEU A 408 -8.23 -4.70 25.18
C LEU A 408 -6.72 -4.66 25.41
N PRO A 409 -6.01 -5.77 25.74
CA PRO A 409 -4.56 -5.73 25.91
C PRO A 409 -3.82 -5.29 24.64
N LEU A 410 -4.27 -5.77 23.46
CA LEU A 410 -3.70 -5.38 22.16
C LEU A 410 -3.90 -3.88 21.90
N ALA A 411 -5.10 -3.35 22.16
CA ALA A 411 -5.39 -1.93 22.01
C ALA A 411 -4.52 -1.07 22.94
N VAL A 412 -4.37 -1.44 24.20
CA VAL A 412 -3.55 -0.70 25.19
C VAL A 412 -2.07 -0.68 24.78
N ILE A 413 -1.50 -1.83 24.40
CA ILE A 413 -0.10 -1.90 23.95
C ILE A 413 0.07 -1.10 22.64
N GLY A 414 -0.88 -1.20 21.71
CA GLY A 414 -0.86 -0.45 20.47
C GLY A 414 -0.89 1.06 20.67
N ILE A 415 -1.73 1.56 21.56
CA ILE A 415 -1.80 2.99 21.94
C ILE A 415 -0.47 3.44 22.57
N ALA A 416 0.06 2.68 23.56
CA ALA A 416 1.32 3.00 24.19
C ALA A 416 2.48 3.08 23.19
N ALA A 417 2.56 2.13 22.26
CA ALA A 417 3.56 2.13 21.21
C ALA A 417 3.35 3.26 20.18
N SER A 418 2.09 3.69 19.94
CA SER A 418 1.80 4.86 19.11
C SER A 418 2.36 6.15 19.69
N VAL A 419 2.36 6.29 21.04
CA VAL A 419 3.00 7.42 21.73
C VAL A 419 4.51 7.42 21.51
N ILE A 420 5.17 6.25 21.57
CA ILE A 420 6.59 6.12 21.23
C ILE A 420 6.82 6.53 19.77
N GLY A 421 5.96 6.08 18.87
CA GLY A 421 6.01 6.44 17.46
C GLY A 421 5.82 7.95 17.19
N ALA A 422 5.06 8.66 18.01
CA ALA A 422 4.89 10.10 17.85
C ALA A 422 6.22 10.87 17.97
N PHE A 423 7.19 10.35 18.72
CA PHE A 423 8.49 11.02 18.96
C PHE A 423 9.23 11.35 17.66
N TYR A 424 9.37 10.40 16.73
CA TYR A 424 10.14 10.66 15.52
C TYR A 424 9.41 11.59 14.52
N TYR A 425 8.09 11.60 14.51
CA TYR A 425 7.32 12.57 13.73
C TYR A 425 7.45 13.98 14.31
N LEU A 426 7.36 14.10 15.65
CA LEU A 426 7.57 15.38 16.35
C LEU A 426 9.00 15.89 16.18
N LYS A 427 10.01 15.00 16.13
CA LYS A 427 11.40 15.34 15.84
C LYS A 427 11.52 16.02 14.46
N ILE A 428 10.85 15.52 13.42
CA ILE A 428 10.81 16.15 12.09
C ILE A 428 10.21 17.57 12.18
N VAL A 429 9.07 17.71 12.85
CA VAL A 429 8.41 19.02 13.02
C VAL A 429 9.30 19.97 13.82
N LYS A 430 9.93 19.49 14.90
CA LYS A 430 10.87 20.29 15.71
C LYS A 430 12.02 20.83 14.86
N LEU A 431 12.64 19.99 14.04
CA LEU A 431 13.73 20.41 13.15
C LEU A 431 13.29 21.48 12.16
N MET A 432 12.09 21.34 11.56
CA MET A 432 11.58 22.29 10.57
C MET A 432 11.23 23.65 11.15
N TYR A 433 10.71 23.72 12.38
CA TYR A 433 10.15 24.94 12.94
C TYR A 433 11.02 25.64 13.98
N PHE A 434 11.85 24.91 14.73
CA PHE A 434 12.56 25.44 15.89
C PHE A 434 14.09 25.48 15.73
N ASP A 435 14.66 24.74 14.78
CA ASP A 435 16.09 24.76 14.55
C ASP A 435 16.50 25.88 13.59
N GLU A 436 17.77 26.23 13.58
CA GLU A 436 18.31 27.23 12.66
C GLU A 436 18.24 26.75 11.22
N ALA A 437 17.95 27.67 10.29
CA ALA A 437 17.79 27.32 8.89
C ALA A 437 19.11 26.82 8.29
N SER A 438 19.07 25.67 7.66
CA SER A 438 20.14 25.18 6.81
C SER A 438 20.12 25.92 5.46
N ASP A 439 21.26 26.48 5.03
CA ASP A 439 21.39 27.07 3.69
C ASP A 439 21.37 26.04 2.54
N ALA A 440 21.10 24.80 2.87
CA ALA A 440 21.25 23.67 1.96
C ALA A 440 20.13 23.59 0.89
N LEU A 441 18.95 24.14 1.15
CA LEU A 441 17.78 23.95 0.28
C LEU A 441 17.47 25.16 -0.61
N VAL A 442 17.14 24.87 -1.88
CA VAL A 442 16.69 25.85 -2.88
C VAL A 442 15.20 25.64 -3.16
N ALA A 443 14.50 26.71 -3.52
CA ALA A 443 13.09 26.63 -3.93
C ALA A 443 12.92 25.72 -5.15
N ASP A 444 11.95 24.84 -5.10
CA ASP A 444 11.51 24.04 -6.25
C ASP A 444 10.19 24.59 -6.78
N ASP A 445 10.18 24.98 -8.06
CA ASP A 445 9.00 25.55 -8.74
C ASP A 445 8.11 24.47 -9.37
N ASP A 446 8.14 23.24 -8.87
CA ASP A 446 7.29 22.17 -9.37
C ASP A 446 5.83 22.34 -8.87
N LYS A 447 5.03 23.01 -9.70
CA LYS A 447 3.60 23.23 -9.42
C LYS A 447 2.83 21.94 -9.25
N THR A 448 3.22 20.88 -9.97
CA THR A 448 2.56 19.57 -9.88
C THR A 448 2.71 18.97 -8.50
N LEU A 449 3.95 18.96 -7.97
CA LEU A 449 4.22 18.48 -6.61
C LEU A 449 3.52 19.35 -5.56
N ALA A 450 3.56 20.69 -5.74
CA ALA A 450 2.93 21.61 -4.79
C ALA A 450 1.41 21.45 -4.74
N ILE A 451 0.73 21.37 -5.90
CA ILE A 451 -0.71 21.20 -5.99
C ILE A 451 -1.13 19.82 -5.45
N THR A 452 -0.47 18.75 -5.88
CA THR A 452 -0.82 17.39 -5.45
C THR A 452 -0.56 17.20 -3.95
N GLY A 453 0.59 17.66 -3.45
CA GLY A 453 0.92 17.62 -2.03
C GLY A 453 -0.03 18.47 -1.19
N GLY A 454 -0.39 19.67 -1.65
CA GLY A 454 -1.35 20.55 -1.00
C GLY A 454 -2.77 19.94 -0.93
N ALA A 455 -3.23 19.32 -2.03
CA ALA A 455 -4.54 18.65 -2.06
C ALA A 455 -4.59 17.47 -1.08
N LEU A 456 -3.52 16.64 -1.02
CA LEU A 456 -3.43 15.55 -0.06
C LEU A 456 -3.32 16.05 1.39
N ALA A 457 -2.59 17.17 1.65
CA ALA A 457 -2.52 17.77 2.97
C ALA A 457 -3.90 18.28 3.44
N LEU A 458 -4.68 18.88 2.54
CA LEU A 458 -6.06 19.26 2.83
C LEU A 458 -6.95 18.07 3.14
N ALA A 459 -6.80 16.97 2.40
CA ALA A 459 -7.58 15.75 2.62
C ALA A 459 -7.32 15.11 3.99
N VAL A 460 -6.10 15.20 4.53
CA VAL A 460 -5.74 14.65 5.85
C VAL A 460 -5.75 15.69 6.97
N SER A 461 -6.08 16.95 6.66
CA SER A 461 -6.34 18.04 7.62
C SER A 461 -7.69 17.81 8.35
N PRO A 462 -8.09 18.72 9.26
CA PRO A 462 -9.43 18.65 9.85
C PRO A 462 -10.59 18.62 8.84
N LEU A 463 -10.38 19.09 7.60
CA LEU A 463 -11.38 18.99 6.52
C LEU A 463 -11.69 17.53 6.14
N GLY A 464 -10.77 16.61 6.35
CA GLY A 464 -10.98 15.18 6.12
C GLY A 464 -12.16 14.59 6.91
N TYR A 465 -12.49 15.19 8.07
CA TYR A 465 -13.63 14.75 8.89
C TYR A 465 -14.98 14.90 8.19
N LEU A 466 -15.08 15.77 7.19
CA LEU A 466 -16.27 15.89 6.35
C LEU A 466 -16.54 14.63 5.51
N ALA A 467 -15.51 13.83 5.25
CA ALA A 467 -15.62 12.59 4.49
C ALA A 467 -16.06 11.39 5.34
N ILE A 468 -16.12 11.49 6.67
CA ILE A 468 -16.44 10.36 7.57
C ILE A 468 -17.72 9.62 7.17
N PRO A 469 -18.88 10.27 6.94
CA PRO A 469 -20.09 9.54 6.60
C PRO A 469 -19.94 8.70 5.32
N ALA A 470 -19.33 9.28 4.29
CA ALA A 470 -19.09 8.60 3.01
C ALA A 470 -18.07 7.44 3.16
N LEU A 471 -16.96 7.68 3.87
CA LEU A 471 -15.96 6.66 4.12
C LEU A 471 -16.54 5.49 4.93
N THR A 472 -17.28 5.78 5.99
CA THR A 472 -17.92 4.74 6.81
C THR A 472 -18.90 3.91 5.98
N ALA A 473 -19.74 4.54 5.17
CA ALA A 473 -20.70 3.83 4.33
C ALA A 473 -19.99 2.89 3.32
N ILE A 474 -18.97 3.40 2.62
CA ILE A 474 -18.23 2.62 1.62
C ILE A 474 -17.44 1.47 2.27
N THR A 475 -16.76 1.72 3.39
CA THR A 475 -15.94 0.69 4.05
C THR A 475 -16.79 -0.36 4.75
N THR A 476 -17.95 0.00 5.33
CA THR A 476 -18.91 -0.97 5.89
C THR A 476 -19.48 -1.86 4.78
N ARG A 477 -19.86 -1.30 3.63
CA ARG A 477 -20.29 -2.07 2.47
C ARG A 477 -19.20 -3.00 1.96
N ALA A 478 -17.95 -2.54 1.90
CA ALA A 478 -16.81 -3.34 1.46
C ALA A 478 -16.51 -4.49 2.44
N ALA A 479 -16.55 -4.25 3.74
CA ALA A 479 -16.39 -5.28 4.76
C ALA A 479 -17.56 -6.29 4.74
N GLY A 480 -18.79 -5.83 4.50
CA GLY A 480 -19.98 -6.69 4.38
C GLY A 480 -19.99 -7.62 3.15
N ALA A 481 -19.06 -7.42 2.21
CA ALA A 481 -18.87 -8.36 1.09
C ALA A 481 -18.14 -9.65 1.49
N LEU A 482 -17.60 -9.72 2.70
CA LEU A 482 -16.95 -10.90 3.28
C LEU A 482 -17.95 -11.66 4.15
N ALA A 483 -17.89 -12.99 4.10
CA ALA A 483 -18.65 -13.86 5.01
C ALA A 483 -17.85 -14.03 6.31
N PHE A 484 -18.39 -13.51 7.42
CA PHE A 484 -17.81 -13.62 8.77
C PHE A 484 -18.51 -14.72 9.56
#